data_26118f429f4fbc19efeab4ad4ad19ff6
#
_entry.id   26118f429f4fbc19efeab4ad4ad19ff6
#
_cell.length_a   1.000
_cell.length_b   1.000
_cell.length_c   1.000
_cell.angle_alpha   90.00
_cell.angle_beta   90.00
_cell.angle_gamma   90.00
#
_symmetry.space_group_name_H-M   'P 1'
#
loop_
_entity.id
_entity.type
_entity.pdbx_description
1 polymer ?
#
loop_
_entity_poly.entity_id
_entity_poly.type
_entity_poly.pdbx_seq_one_letter_code
_entity_poly.pdbx_strand_id
1 'polypeptide(L)'
;AAAALASLTACASDIRPLKDPSVVDPMRPYKGELKFNSYKSTGTYRPASSTKKAENPPMPVPPKSIKSKTTSGIYAAIGYWVASLNYLTVTGDDTPLKAVDMDVIYVQKMKAYVELYKKNEGWMYGTETPLVVDLTEETPQKVDDEQYRWKGIVHSHKDAVLHYVPEDRDIRLAETSGDSSNDEVTFVLKYRDDAWMVTVETKSSSTTSPGSSGGSGSGLNV
;
A
#
# COMPACT_ATOMS: atom_id res chain seq x y z
N ALA A 1 -10.72 -51.99 -41.39
CA ALA A 1 -10.23 -50.63 -41.43
C ALA A 1 -10.91 -49.80 -40.33
N ALA A 2 -10.24 -49.60 -39.22
CA ALA A 2 -10.71 -48.76 -38.10
C ALA A 2 -9.93 -47.43 -38.18
N ALA A 3 -10.65 -46.33 -38.45
CA ALA A 3 -10.09 -45.00 -38.42
C ALA A 3 -10.08 -44.50 -37.00
N ALA A 4 -8.89 -44.27 -36.41
CA ALA A 4 -8.72 -43.59 -35.15
C ALA A 4 -8.83 -42.09 -35.38
N LEU A 5 -9.90 -41.49 -34.84
CA LEU A 5 -10.04 -40.05 -34.70
C LEU A 5 -9.20 -39.60 -33.50
N ALA A 6 -8.06 -39.00 -33.80
CA ALA A 6 -7.27 -38.29 -32.82
C ALA A 6 -7.98 -36.95 -32.49
N SER A 7 -8.60 -36.87 -31.34
CA SER A 7 -9.13 -35.62 -30.79
C SER A 7 -7.96 -34.72 -30.35
N LEU A 8 -7.68 -33.70 -31.11
CA LEU A 8 -6.83 -32.58 -30.69
C LEU A 8 -7.58 -31.85 -29.58
N THR A 9 -7.28 -32.17 -28.32
CA THR A 9 -7.62 -31.34 -27.18
C THR A 9 -6.79 -30.07 -27.28
N ALA A 10 -7.36 -29.03 -27.86
CA ALA A 10 -6.82 -27.68 -27.75
C ALA A 10 -6.71 -27.37 -26.25
N CYS A 11 -5.49 -27.16 -25.77
CA CYS A 11 -5.25 -26.51 -24.50
C CYS A 11 -5.83 -25.10 -24.61
N ALA A 12 -7.12 -24.98 -24.29
CA ALA A 12 -7.67 -23.70 -23.96
C ALA A 12 -6.88 -23.20 -22.75
N SER A 13 -5.97 -22.25 -22.96
CA SER A 13 -5.37 -21.50 -21.89
C SER A 13 -6.50 -21.00 -21.02
N ASP A 14 -6.54 -21.51 -19.80
CA ASP A 14 -7.60 -21.28 -18.82
C ASP A 14 -7.51 -19.80 -18.39
N ILE A 15 -8.06 -18.91 -19.22
CA ILE A 15 -8.27 -17.51 -18.88
C ILE A 15 -9.45 -17.51 -17.94
N ARG A 16 -9.21 -17.94 -16.72
CA ARG A 16 -10.18 -17.75 -15.65
C ARG A 16 -10.16 -16.29 -15.28
N PRO A 17 -11.32 -15.63 -15.23
CA PRO A 17 -11.40 -14.35 -14.55
C PRO A 17 -10.82 -14.56 -13.15
N LEU A 18 -10.04 -13.58 -12.66
CA LEU A 18 -9.33 -13.60 -11.37
C LEU A 18 -10.27 -13.70 -10.15
N LYS A 19 -11.38 -14.39 -10.26
CA LYS A 19 -12.20 -14.84 -9.15
C LYS A 19 -11.74 -16.24 -8.79
N ASP A 20 -10.94 -16.33 -7.75
CA ASP A 20 -10.69 -17.63 -7.12
C ASP A 20 -11.83 -17.92 -6.16
N PRO A 21 -12.75 -18.85 -6.49
CA PRO A 21 -13.86 -19.21 -5.61
C PRO A 21 -13.42 -20.02 -4.38
N SER A 22 -12.17 -20.48 -4.32
CA SER A 22 -11.71 -21.38 -3.27
C SER A 22 -11.06 -20.69 -2.06
N VAL A 23 -10.72 -19.41 -2.14
CA VAL A 23 -9.93 -18.72 -1.11
C VAL A 23 -10.65 -17.50 -0.52
N VAL A 24 -11.79 -17.14 -1.03
CA VAL A 24 -12.51 -15.94 -0.61
C VAL A 24 -13.94 -16.33 -0.28
N ASP A 25 -14.40 -15.81 0.83
CA ASP A 25 -15.84 -15.66 1.04
C ASP A 25 -16.42 -15.01 -0.22
N PRO A 26 -17.21 -15.75 -1.04
CA PRO A 26 -17.72 -15.22 -2.31
C PRO A 26 -18.62 -14.00 -2.13
N MET A 27 -18.94 -13.65 -0.88
CA MET A 27 -19.73 -12.50 -0.47
C MET A 27 -18.88 -11.30 -0.06
N ARG A 28 -17.54 -11.40 -0.01
CA ARG A 28 -16.70 -10.27 0.39
C ARG A 28 -16.38 -9.39 -0.83
N PRO A 29 -16.94 -8.19 -0.92
CA PRO A 29 -16.51 -7.23 -1.94
C PRO A 29 -15.06 -6.83 -1.68
N TYR A 30 -14.23 -6.81 -2.71
CA TYR A 30 -12.88 -6.25 -2.61
C TYR A 30 -12.87 -4.73 -2.70
N LYS A 31 -13.92 -4.14 -3.24
CA LYS A 31 -14.10 -2.69 -3.30
C LYS A 31 -14.33 -2.11 -1.90
N GLY A 32 -13.77 -0.94 -1.65
CA GLY A 32 -13.82 -0.24 -0.37
C GLY A 32 -12.54 -0.39 0.42
N GLU A 33 -12.62 -0.13 1.71
CA GLU A 33 -11.45 -0.12 2.58
C GLU A 33 -10.71 -1.46 2.60
N LEU A 34 -9.43 -1.38 2.25
CA LEU A 34 -8.52 -2.52 2.24
C LEU A 34 -8.31 -3.03 3.67
N LYS A 35 -8.62 -4.30 3.90
CA LYS A 35 -8.45 -4.96 5.19
C LYS A 35 -7.31 -5.96 5.15
N PHE A 36 -6.45 -5.91 6.15
CA PHE A 36 -5.35 -6.85 6.34
C PHE A 36 -5.42 -7.44 7.75
N ASN A 37 -5.21 -8.75 7.87
CA ASN A 37 -5.39 -9.48 9.14
C ASN A 37 -4.27 -10.49 9.44
N SER A 38 -3.16 -10.46 8.69
CA SER A 38 -2.05 -11.39 8.89
C SER A 38 -0.94 -10.73 9.70
N TYR A 39 -1.00 -10.90 11.02
CA TYR A 39 -0.05 -10.30 11.95
C TYR A 39 0.57 -11.34 12.88
N LYS A 40 1.78 -11.05 13.32
CA LYS A 40 2.49 -11.80 14.36
C LYS A 40 2.56 -10.94 15.63
N SER A 41 2.20 -11.53 16.77
CA SER A 41 2.37 -10.88 18.06
C SER A 41 3.84 -10.75 18.42
N THR A 42 4.23 -9.61 18.97
CA THR A 42 5.55 -9.30 19.47
C THR A 42 5.60 -9.15 21.01
N GLY A 43 4.45 -9.36 21.66
CA GLY A 43 4.24 -9.22 23.08
C GLY A 43 2.86 -8.67 23.41
N THR A 44 2.65 -8.21 24.63
CA THR A 44 1.42 -7.50 25.01
C THR A 44 1.42 -6.11 24.35
N TYR A 45 0.54 -5.91 23.41
CA TYR A 45 0.42 -4.64 22.70
C TYR A 45 -0.13 -3.53 23.61
N ARG A 46 0.50 -2.37 23.57
CA ARG A 46 0.03 -1.12 24.16
C ARG A 46 0.04 -0.02 23.11
N PRO A 47 -1.10 0.58 22.78
CA PRO A 47 -1.18 1.66 21.79
C PRO A 47 -0.32 2.86 22.18
N ALA A 48 0.15 3.60 21.20
CA ALA A 48 0.79 4.89 21.42
C ALA A 48 -0.22 5.91 21.93
N SER A 49 0.27 6.88 22.69
CA SER A 49 -0.48 8.04 23.16
C SER A 49 0.32 9.32 22.91
N SER A 50 -0.23 10.48 23.23
CA SER A 50 0.50 11.76 23.18
C SER A 50 1.77 11.81 24.05
N THR A 51 1.92 10.88 25.01
CA THR A 51 3.06 10.87 25.96
C THR A 51 3.95 9.63 25.84
N LYS A 52 3.54 8.61 25.06
CA LYS A 52 4.27 7.34 24.96
C LYS A 52 4.16 6.75 23.56
N LYS A 53 5.28 6.18 23.10
CA LYS A 53 5.33 5.35 21.90
C LYS A 53 4.56 4.04 22.09
N ALA A 54 4.13 3.42 20.97
CA ALA A 54 3.56 2.07 21.00
C ALA A 54 4.56 1.05 21.54
N GLU A 55 4.07 0.11 22.33
CA GLU A 55 4.85 -1.03 22.81
C GLU A 55 4.30 -2.33 22.18
N ASN A 56 5.20 -3.14 21.60
CA ASN A 56 4.88 -4.43 20.99
C ASN A 56 3.73 -4.40 19.99
N PRO A 57 3.69 -3.46 19.03
CA PRO A 57 2.65 -3.46 18.03
C PRO A 57 2.72 -4.75 17.19
N PRO A 58 1.56 -5.30 16.77
CA PRO A 58 1.52 -6.49 15.95
C PRO A 58 2.26 -6.27 14.63
N MET A 59 3.25 -7.11 14.33
CA MET A 59 4.06 -7.00 13.12
C MET A 59 3.36 -7.70 11.95
N PRO A 60 3.15 -7.04 10.79
CA PRO A 60 2.57 -7.70 9.64
C PRO A 60 3.48 -8.80 9.10
N VAL A 61 2.87 -9.90 8.69
CA VAL A 61 3.56 -11.02 8.04
C VAL A 61 2.86 -11.37 6.74
N PRO A 62 3.61 -11.74 5.67
CA PRO A 62 3.00 -12.07 4.39
C PRO A 62 2.09 -13.30 4.54
N PRO A 63 0.81 -13.21 4.17
CA PRO A 63 -0.09 -14.36 4.22
C PRO A 63 0.26 -15.37 3.13
N LYS A 64 -0.13 -16.64 3.30
CA LYS A 64 0.15 -17.68 2.31
C LYS A 64 -0.44 -17.38 0.92
N SER A 65 -1.59 -16.73 0.88
CA SER A 65 -2.28 -16.34 -0.35
C SER A 65 -1.50 -15.35 -1.21
N ILE A 66 -0.52 -14.63 -0.65
CA ILE A 66 0.29 -13.65 -1.39
C ILE A 66 1.04 -14.27 -2.59
N LYS A 67 1.28 -15.58 -2.56
CA LYS A 67 1.96 -16.32 -3.64
C LYS A 67 1.01 -16.78 -4.76
N SER A 68 -0.30 -16.63 -4.62
CA SER A 68 -1.24 -17.10 -5.64
C SER A 68 -1.50 -16.04 -6.70
N LYS A 69 -1.55 -16.48 -7.97
CA LYS A 69 -1.94 -15.65 -9.14
C LYS A 69 -3.46 -15.49 -9.21
N THR A 70 -4.05 -14.92 -8.15
CA THR A 70 -5.50 -14.75 -7.99
C THR A 70 -5.82 -13.34 -7.51
N THR A 71 -7.08 -12.91 -7.62
CA THR A 71 -7.54 -11.62 -7.06
C THR A 71 -7.23 -11.54 -5.56
N SER A 72 -7.42 -12.64 -4.83
CA SER A 72 -7.10 -12.69 -3.40
C SER A 72 -5.60 -12.58 -3.12
N GLY A 73 -4.75 -13.14 -3.98
CA GLY A 73 -3.29 -12.98 -3.88
C GLY A 73 -2.84 -11.54 -4.10
N ILE A 74 -3.40 -10.89 -5.12
CA ILE A 74 -3.16 -9.47 -5.40
C ILE A 74 -3.64 -8.60 -4.22
N TYR A 75 -4.87 -8.83 -3.74
CA TYR A 75 -5.42 -8.13 -2.58
C TYR A 75 -4.53 -8.29 -1.34
N ALA A 76 -4.06 -9.51 -1.09
CA ALA A 76 -3.16 -9.81 0.02
C ALA A 76 -1.80 -9.12 -0.12
N ALA A 77 -1.28 -8.97 -1.34
CA ALA A 77 -0.03 -8.26 -1.59
C ALA A 77 -0.16 -6.76 -1.31
N ILE A 78 -1.23 -6.11 -1.80
CA ILE A 78 -1.51 -4.70 -1.49
C ILE A 78 -1.71 -4.54 0.02
N GLY A 79 -2.49 -5.44 0.64
CA GLY A 79 -2.76 -5.42 2.08
C GLY A 79 -1.49 -5.53 2.92
N TYR A 80 -0.58 -6.43 2.55
CA TYR A 80 0.71 -6.57 3.22
C TYR A 80 1.60 -5.33 3.04
N TRP A 81 1.60 -4.75 1.85
CA TRP A 81 2.33 -3.51 1.57
C TRP A 81 1.83 -2.36 2.45
N VAL A 82 0.51 -2.11 2.51
CA VAL A 82 -0.11 -1.06 3.33
C VAL A 82 0.13 -1.30 4.82
N ALA A 83 -0.05 -2.54 5.29
CA ALA A 83 0.18 -2.89 6.69
C ALA A 83 1.65 -2.70 7.09
N SER A 84 2.59 -2.98 6.18
CA SER A 84 4.02 -2.76 6.41
C SER A 84 4.38 -1.28 6.50
N LEU A 85 3.74 -0.42 5.69
CA LEU A 85 3.87 1.03 5.78
C LEU A 85 3.29 1.56 7.10
N ASN A 86 2.12 1.09 7.50
CA ASN A 86 1.51 1.47 8.77
C ASN A 86 2.38 1.05 9.96
N TYR A 87 2.93 -0.17 9.92
CA TYR A 87 3.84 -0.64 10.95
C TYR A 87 5.09 0.25 11.06
N LEU A 88 5.73 0.56 9.94
CA LEU A 88 6.85 1.50 9.92
C LEU A 88 6.47 2.87 10.52
N THR A 89 5.32 3.41 10.13
CA THR A 89 4.87 4.74 10.59
C THR A 89 4.62 4.76 12.09
N VAL A 90 4.16 3.66 12.67
CA VAL A 90 3.85 3.54 14.11
C VAL A 90 5.09 3.16 14.94
N THR A 91 6.11 2.52 14.34
CA THR A 91 7.25 1.98 15.08
C THR A 91 8.61 2.55 14.70
N GLY A 92 8.73 3.09 13.49
CA GLY A 92 10.03 3.40 12.88
C GLY A 92 10.80 2.17 12.37
N ASP A 93 10.22 0.95 12.46
CA ASP A 93 10.85 -0.30 12.02
C ASP A 93 10.41 -0.66 10.60
N ASP A 94 11.37 -0.67 9.67
CA ASP A 94 11.19 -0.96 8.25
C ASP A 94 11.30 -2.46 7.90
N THR A 95 11.46 -3.34 8.89
CA THR A 95 11.69 -4.78 8.68
C THR A 95 10.67 -5.44 7.76
N PRO A 96 9.34 -5.26 7.93
CA PRO A 96 8.37 -5.86 7.01
C PRO A 96 8.48 -5.34 5.58
N LEU A 97 8.89 -4.09 5.39
CA LEU A 97 9.02 -3.48 4.07
C LEU A 97 10.20 -4.01 3.25
N LYS A 98 11.21 -4.59 3.90
CA LYS A 98 12.36 -5.18 3.19
C LYS A 98 11.99 -6.38 2.32
N ALA A 99 10.82 -6.97 2.56
CA ALA A 99 10.26 -8.05 1.75
C ALA A 99 9.36 -7.54 0.60
N VAL A 100 9.24 -6.22 0.44
CA VAL A 100 8.37 -5.58 -0.57
C VAL A 100 9.24 -4.69 -1.45
N ASP A 101 9.07 -4.82 -2.76
CA ASP A 101 9.69 -3.89 -3.71
C ASP A 101 8.88 -2.59 -3.74
N MET A 102 9.57 -1.46 -3.56
CA MET A 102 8.93 -0.14 -3.44
C MET A 102 9.53 0.87 -4.41
N ASP A 103 8.68 1.79 -4.87
CA ASP A 103 9.11 2.97 -5.61
C ASP A 103 10.05 3.86 -4.77
N VAL A 104 11.05 4.47 -5.43
CA VAL A 104 12.08 5.32 -4.81
C VAL A 104 11.49 6.49 -4.04
N ILE A 105 10.40 7.08 -4.51
CA ILE A 105 9.73 8.22 -3.85
C ILE A 105 9.16 7.80 -2.49
N TYR A 106 8.51 6.64 -2.44
CA TYR A 106 8.00 6.10 -1.17
C TYR A 106 9.12 5.73 -0.22
N VAL A 107 10.22 5.17 -0.72
CA VAL A 107 11.41 4.88 0.11
C VAL A 107 11.96 6.13 0.78
N GLN A 108 12.01 7.27 0.08
CA GLN A 108 12.51 8.53 0.66
C GLN A 108 11.57 9.07 1.75
N LYS A 109 10.25 9.07 1.50
CA LYS A 109 9.26 9.46 2.51
C LYS A 109 9.35 8.56 3.76
N MET A 110 9.56 7.26 3.56
CA MET A 110 9.67 6.31 4.66
C MET A 110 10.92 6.49 5.50
N LYS A 111 12.05 6.90 4.88
CA LYS A 111 13.29 7.21 5.63
C LYS A 111 13.08 8.30 6.67
N ALA A 112 12.23 9.29 6.39
CA ALA A 112 11.93 10.35 7.34
C ALA A 112 11.32 9.79 8.64
N TYR A 113 10.40 8.82 8.56
CA TYR A 113 9.85 8.17 9.75
C TYR A 113 10.90 7.35 10.50
N VAL A 114 11.74 6.58 9.79
CA VAL A 114 12.84 5.83 10.43
C VAL A 114 13.74 6.77 11.23
N GLU A 115 14.16 7.89 10.62
CA GLU A 115 15.03 8.86 11.28
C GLU A 115 14.34 9.56 12.47
N LEU A 116 13.04 9.91 12.33
CA LEU A 116 12.24 10.50 13.40
C LEU A 116 12.27 9.61 14.67
N TYR A 117 12.05 8.30 14.49
CA TYR A 117 12.07 7.35 15.60
C TYR A 117 13.47 7.11 16.16
N LYS A 118 14.50 6.99 15.30
CA LYS A 118 15.91 6.81 15.71
C LYS A 118 16.42 7.96 16.54
N LYS A 119 16.08 9.20 16.16
CA LYS A 119 16.50 10.41 16.88
C LYS A 119 15.62 10.72 18.09
N ASN A 120 14.57 9.94 18.34
CA ASN A 120 13.54 10.23 19.35
C ASN A 120 12.88 11.60 19.18
N GLU A 121 12.78 12.08 17.93
CA GLU A 121 12.17 13.37 17.60
C GLU A 121 10.64 13.30 17.45
N GLY A 122 10.04 12.11 17.54
CA GLY A 122 8.59 11.98 17.49
C GLY A 122 8.09 10.54 17.37
N TRP A 123 6.77 10.40 17.38
CA TRP A 123 6.07 9.14 17.14
C TRP A 123 4.63 9.38 16.69
N MET A 124 4.06 8.37 16.02
CA MET A 124 2.66 8.36 15.61
C MET A 124 1.76 7.79 16.72
N TYR A 125 0.59 8.41 16.92
CA TYR A 125 -0.44 7.91 17.83
C TYR A 125 -1.85 8.17 17.30
N GLY A 126 -2.87 7.71 18.03
CA GLY A 126 -4.30 7.91 17.72
C GLY A 126 -4.90 6.81 16.85
N THR A 127 -4.08 6.11 16.05
CA THR A 127 -4.48 4.96 15.25
C THR A 127 -3.30 4.02 14.97
N GLU A 128 -3.60 2.74 14.71
CA GLU A 128 -2.63 1.74 14.25
C GLU A 128 -2.51 1.69 12.72
N THR A 129 -3.44 2.35 12.03
CA THR A 129 -3.52 2.41 10.57
C THR A 129 -3.52 3.85 10.09
N PRO A 130 -2.39 4.59 10.24
CA PRO A 130 -2.29 5.98 9.81
C PRO A 130 -2.55 6.18 8.31
N LEU A 131 -2.22 5.19 7.49
CA LEU A 131 -2.49 5.14 6.06
C LEU A 131 -3.68 4.23 5.80
N VAL A 132 -4.71 4.76 5.13
CA VAL A 132 -5.90 4.02 4.70
C VAL A 132 -5.94 3.96 3.19
N VAL A 133 -6.36 2.83 2.66
CA VAL A 133 -6.54 2.61 1.22
C VAL A 133 -7.94 2.10 0.97
N ASP A 134 -8.67 2.77 0.07
CA ASP A 134 -9.94 2.33 -0.46
C ASP A 134 -9.78 1.88 -1.91
N LEU A 135 -10.00 0.60 -2.19
CA LEU A 135 -10.04 0.10 -3.57
C LEU A 135 -11.34 0.55 -4.25
N THR A 136 -11.22 1.15 -5.43
CA THR A 136 -12.36 1.74 -6.14
C THR A 136 -13.05 0.77 -7.10
N GLU A 137 -12.42 -0.38 -7.38
CA GLU A 137 -12.90 -1.41 -8.30
C GLU A 137 -13.02 -2.76 -7.58
N GLU A 138 -13.96 -3.61 -8.00
CA GLU A 138 -14.19 -4.94 -7.41
C GLU A 138 -13.04 -5.91 -7.69
N THR A 139 -12.37 -5.76 -8.83
CA THR A 139 -11.29 -6.65 -9.27
C THR A 139 -10.20 -5.87 -9.98
N PRO A 140 -8.94 -6.34 -9.94
CA PRO A 140 -7.87 -5.73 -10.70
C PRO A 140 -8.07 -5.92 -12.20
N GLN A 141 -7.59 -4.98 -12.98
CA GLN A 141 -7.56 -5.04 -14.44
C GLN A 141 -6.29 -5.76 -14.88
N LYS A 142 -6.44 -6.79 -15.70
CA LYS A 142 -5.31 -7.50 -16.32
C LYS A 142 -4.70 -6.63 -17.41
N VAL A 143 -3.38 -6.43 -17.37
CA VAL A 143 -2.61 -5.77 -18.43
C VAL A 143 -2.00 -6.82 -19.36
N ASP A 144 -1.34 -7.82 -18.78
CA ASP A 144 -0.79 -8.99 -19.45
C ASP A 144 -0.81 -10.22 -18.50
N ASP A 145 -0.11 -11.31 -18.84
CA ASP A 145 -0.15 -12.54 -18.04
C ASP A 145 0.52 -12.42 -16.67
N GLU A 146 1.36 -11.41 -16.47
CA GLU A 146 2.10 -11.19 -15.23
C GLU A 146 1.83 -9.84 -14.58
N GLN A 147 1.09 -8.94 -15.26
CA GLN A 147 0.86 -7.59 -14.77
C GLN A 147 -0.62 -7.26 -14.65
N TYR A 148 -0.95 -6.65 -13.53
CA TYR A 148 -2.30 -6.17 -13.19
C TYR A 148 -2.25 -4.74 -12.67
N ARG A 149 -3.39 -4.04 -12.77
CA ARG A 149 -3.58 -2.70 -12.23
C ARG A 149 -4.86 -2.68 -11.39
N TRP A 150 -4.78 -2.04 -10.23
CA TRP A 150 -5.95 -1.86 -9.36
C TRP A 150 -6.00 -0.43 -8.86
N LYS A 151 -7.10 0.26 -9.10
CA LYS A 151 -7.26 1.64 -8.67
C LYS A 151 -7.69 1.71 -7.22
N GLY A 152 -7.21 2.73 -6.53
CA GLY A 152 -7.56 3.03 -5.16
C GLY A 152 -7.42 4.50 -4.83
N ILE A 153 -7.89 4.84 -3.65
CA ILE A 153 -7.71 6.13 -3.01
C ILE A 153 -6.88 5.91 -1.76
N VAL A 154 -5.83 6.68 -1.61
CA VAL A 154 -4.97 6.66 -0.41
C VAL A 154 -5.21 7.94 0.37
N HIS A 155 -5.45 7.80 1.67
CA HIS A 155 -5.65 8.95 2.55
C HIS A 155 -5.11 8.68 3.96
N SER A 156 -4.87 9.75 4.71
CA SER A 156 -4.51 9.65 6.12
C SER A 156 -5.75 9.35 6.97
N HIS A 157 -5.59 8.46 7.95
CA HIS A 157 -6.65 8.23 8.93
C HIS A 157 -6.92 9.52 9.73
N LYS A 158 -8.18 9.85 9.96
CA LYS A 158 -8.60 11.10 10.64
C LYS A 158 -8.01 11.28 12.04
N ASP A 159 -7.74 10.18 12.75
CA ASP A 159 -7.20 10.17 14.10
C ASP A 159 -5.67 10.02 14.14
N ALA A 160 -5.00 9.97 12.97
CA ALA A 160 -3.56 9.87 12.89
C ALA A 160 -2.89 11.19 13.30
N VAL A 161 -2.11 11.15 14.37
CA VAL A 161 -1.41 12.31 14.93
C VAL A 161 0.07 11.99 15.08
N LEU A 162 0.93 12.85 14.55
CA LEU A 162 2.36 12.84 14.78
C LEU A 162 2.67 13.75 15.98
N HIS A 163 3.17 13.19 17.09
CA HIS A 163 3.78 13.97 18.16
C HIS A 163 5.23 14.31 17.76
N TYR A 164 5.52 15.61 17.61
CA TYR A 164 6.85 16.11 17.25
C TYR A 164 7.52 16.71 18.48
N VAL A 165 8.48 15.97 19.05
CA VAL A 165 9.13 16.28 20.34
C VAL A 165 9.90 17.59 20.34
N PRO A 166 10.68 17.99 19.30
CA PRO A 166 11.46 19.20 19.34
C PRO A 166 10.64 20.50 19.56
N GLU A 167 9.37 20.49 19.17
CA GLU A 167 8.46 21.62 19.30
C GLU A 167 7.32 21.35 20.30
N ASP A 168 7.32 20.19 20.94
CA ASP A 168 6.23 19.72 21.81
C ASP A 168 4.85 19.91 21.16
N ARG A 169 4.73 19.46 19.91
CA ARG A 169 3.59 19.76 19.04
C ARG A 169 2.99 18.50 18.45
N ASP A 170 1.67 18.47 18.43
CA ASP A 170 0.88 17.46 17.74
C ASP A 170 0.49 17.95 16.34
N ILE A 171 0.71 17.09 15.35
CA ILE A 171 0.44 17.35 13.93
C ILE A 171 -0.56 16.30 13.45
N ARG A 172 -1.78 16.71 13.12
CA ARG A 172 -2.78 15.82 12.51
C ARG A 172 -2.45 15.59 11.06
N LEU A 173 -2.24 14.34 10.66
CA LEU A 173 -1.86 14.02 9.27
C LEU A 173 -2.95 14.42 8.27
N ALA A 174 -4.22 14.27 8.63
CA ALA A 174 -5.33 14.65 7.77
C ALA A 174 -5.38 16.16 7.48
N GLU A 175 -4.83 17.01 8.35
CA GLU A 175 -4.80 18.46 8.19
C GLU A 175 -3.58 18.95 7.40
N THR A 176 -2.49 18.15 7.35
CA THR A 176 -1.27 18.52 6.64
C THR A 176 -1.31 18.17 5.14
N SER A 177 -2.24 17.33 4.75
CA SER A 177 -2.33 16.83 3.37
C SER A 177 -3.02 17.80 2.39
N GLY A 178 -3.31 19.05 2.77
CA GLY A 178 -3.97 20.04 1.92
C GLY A 178 -5.33 19.58 1.39
N ASP A 179 -5.86 20.28 0.36
CA ASP A 179 -7.14 19.91 -0.30
C ASP A 179 -7.10 18.57 -1.07
N SER A 180 -5.92 17.94 -1.18
CA SER A 180 -5.68 16.64 -1.81
C SER A 180 -5.59 15.49 -0.80
N SER A 181 -6.42 15.52 0.25
CA SER A 181 -6.43 14.45 1.28
C SER A 181 -6.74 13.05 0.75
N ASN A 182 -7.16 12.93 -0.51
CA ASN A 182 -7.50 11.68 -1.18
C ASN A 182 -6.71 11.54 -2.48
N ASP A 183 -5.51 10.97 -2.42
CA ASP A 183 -4.70 10.70 -3.59
C ASP A 183 -5.25 9.50 -4.36
N GLU A 184 -5.77 9.74 -5.58
CA GLU A 184 -6.06 8.65 -6.50
C GLU A 184 -4.76 7.99 -6.95
N VAL A 185 -4.66 6.71 -6.70
CA VAL A 185 -3.50 5.89 -7.06
C VAL A 185 -3.89 4.72 -7.94
N THR A 186 -2.92 4.21 -8.68
CA THR A 186 -3.02 2.91 -9.35
C THR A 186 -1.93 2.00 -8.78
N PHE A 187 -2.35 0.94 -8.12
CA PHE A 187 -1.45 -0.15 -7.77
C PHE A 187 -1.11 -0.93 -9.04
N VAL A 188 0.16 -1.00 -9.37
CA VAL A 188 0.69 -1.84 -10.45
C VAL A 188 1.33 -3.06 -9.82
N LEU A 189 0.84 -4.23 -10.18
CA LEU A 189 1.26 -5.49 -9.60
C LEU A 189 1.89 -6.34 -10.68
N LYS A 190 3.12 -6.81 -10.43
CA LYS A 190 3.84 -7.73 -11.31
C LYS A 190 4.16 -9.00 -10.55
N TYR A 191 3.88 -10.16 -11.18
CA TYR A 191 4.20 -11.45 -10.58
C TYR A 191 5.59 -11.90 -11.06
N ARG A 192 6.52 -12.06 -10.12
CA ARG A 192 7.88 -12.53 -10.38
C ARG A 192 8.37 -13.35 -9.19
N ASP A 193 9.15 -14.39 -9.45
CA ASP A 193 9.80 -15.21 -8.42
C ASP A 193 8.84 -15.69 -7.33
N ASP A 194 7.65 -16.17 -7.76
CA ASP A 194 6.56 -16.63 -6.88
C ASP A 194 6.03 -15.57 -5.89
N ALA A 195 6.12 -14.30 -6.24
CA ALA A 195 5.61 -13.21 -5.44
C ALA A 195 5.02 -12.08 -6.29
N TRP A 196 4.09 -11.32 -5.71
CA TRP A 196 3.59 -10.08 -6.25
C TRP A 196 4.49 -8.91 -5.82
N MET A 197 5.02 -8.20 -6.79
CA MET A 197 5.66 -6.91 -6.58
C MET A 197 4.60 -5.81 -6.69
N VAL A 198 4.56 -4.91 -5.73
CA VAL A 198 3.59 -3.81 -5.66
C VAL A 198 4.31 -2.49 -5.89
N THR A 199 3.93 -1.77 -6.94
CA THR A 199 4.35 -0.38 -7.16
C THR A 199 3.12 0.52 -7.22
N VAL A 200 3.28 1.80 -6.94
CA VAL A 200 2.17 2.77 -6.88
C VAL A 200 2.44 3.89 -7.84
N GLU A 201 1.52 4.09 -8.78
CA GLU A 201 1.50 5.25 -9.67
C GLU A 201 0.48 6.26 -9.11
N THR A 202 0.95 7.48 -8.85
CA THR A 202 0.06 8.62 -8.52
C THR A 202 -0.33 9.33 -9.80
N LYS A 203 -1.54 9.84 -9.90
CA LYS A 203 -1.87 10.82 -10.93
C LYS A 203 -1.04 12.07 -10.65
N SER A 204 0.12 12.21 -11.30
CA SER A 204 0.76 13.52 -11.39
C SER A 204 -0.22 14.43 -12.10
N SER A 205 -0.57 15.55 -11.48
CA SER A 205 -1.25 16.65 -12.15
C SER A 205 -0.33 17.15 -13.27
N SER A 206 -0.45 16.55 -14.45
CA SER A 206 0.20 17.04 -15.66
C SER A 206 -0.54 18.30 -16.11
N THR A 207 -0.26 19.40 -15.42
CA THR A 207 -0.53 20.73 -15.97
C THR A 207 0.63 21.06 -16.88
N THR A 208 0.67 20.42 -18.03
CA THR A 208 1.47 20.91 -19.15
C THR A 208 0.63 21.96 -19.87
N SER A 209 0.75 23.20 -19.45
CA SER A 209 0.39 24.33 -20.30
C SER A 209 1.51 24.50 -21.33
N PRO A 210 1.24 24.45 -22.62
CA PRO A 210 2.21 24.88 -23.62
C PRO A 210 2.14 26.41 -23.77
N GLY A 211 3.24 27.05 -23.47
CA GLY A 211 3.60 28.35 -24.04
C GLY A 211 3.16 29.59 -23.29
N SER A 212 4.12 30.24 -22.66
CA SER A 212 4.42 31.66 -22.93
C SER A 212 5.76 32.03 -22.33
N SER A 213 6.56 32.61 -23.18
CA SER A 213 7.86 33.20 -22.96
C SER A 213 7.88 34.34 -21.92
N GLY A 214 8.99 34.43 -21.16
CA GLY A 214 9.55 35.69 -20.71
C GLY A 214 9.34 36.00 -19.24
N GLY A 215 10.47 36.22 -18.55
CA GLY A 215 10.49 36.99 -17.32
C GLY A 215 11.44 36.44 -16.24
N SER A 216 12.68 36.96 -16.26
CA SER A 216 13.64 36.86 -15.14
C SER A 216 13.05 37.36 -13.84
N GLY A 217 13.30 36.62 -12.75
CA GLY A 217 12.97 37.07 -11.41
C GLY A 217 13.66 36.17 -10.37
N SER A 218 14.81 36.63 -9.90
CA SER A 218 15.51 36.11 -8.72
C SER A 218 14.62 36.23 -7.49
N GLY A 219 14.52 35.13 -6.73
CA GLY A 219 13.87 35.14 -5.43
C GLY A 219 14.22 33.88 -4.67
N LEU A 220 15.27 33.99 -3.85
CA LEU A 220 15.54 33.09 -2.73
C LEU A 220 14.35 33.09 -1.78
N ASN A 221 13.86 31.93 -1.41
CA ASN A 221 13.20 31.76 -0.11
C ASN A 221 13.43 30.32 0.42
N VAL A 222 13.74 30.33 1.66
CA VAL A 222 14.16 29.38 2.68
C VAL A 222 13.20 28.20 2.81
#